data_c8925adb573538daf96c705e89961ed6
#
_entry.id   c8925adb573538daf96c705e89961ed6
#
_cell.length_a   1.000
_cell.length_b   1.000
_cell.length_c   1.000
_cell.angle_alpha   90.00
_cell.angle_beta   90.00
_cell.angle_gamma   90.00
#
_symmetry.space_group_name_H-M   'P 1'
#
loop_
_entity.id
_entity.type
_entity.pdbx_description
1 polymer ?
#
loop_
_entity_poly.entity_id
_entity_poly.type
_entity_poly.pdbx_seq_one_letter_code
_entity_poly.pdbx_strand_id
1 'polypeptide(L)'
;MNTLSLGALYIESWHHSLGGAEDTLLGPATGFLIGFPGDYWLVTAWHVFSGRRSDNGKIMSKKGLCPDYVRVRFAGTADGGFQPIIQRYDLYDGEFQYNRRWRSPDDRRIDIAALHIGALPEGVVEASMPNTWPTLRDLFPPERHAEQASEVDVALPLRVTDKLFVLGFPFGDAGTWPFAVWTVAPVASEPLAGWNDLPGFLLDSRTREGQSGAPVLMHIRPGEPVVVGGDVIMHDESVTALVGVYSGRIHKESDLGKVWTVDALFEIVPEAAPPGWKPTSPRD
;
A
#
# COMPACT_ATOMS: atom_id res chain seq x y z
N MET A 1 18.87 -3.01 12.66
CA MET A 1 18.19 -3.23 11.36
C MET A 1 16.72 -2.87 11.57
N ASN A 2 16.12 -2.03 10.73
CA ASN A 2 14.70 -1.70 10.85
C ASN A 2 13.88 -2.80 10.14
N THR A 3 13.17 -3.62 10.90
CA THR A 3 12.34 -4.73 10.39
C THR A 3 11.20 -4.25 9.49
N LEU A 4 10.71 -3.02 9.67
CA LEU A 4 9.70 -2.42 8.79
C LEU A 4 10.16 -2.32 7.33
N SER A 5 11.48 -2.26 7.06
CA SER A 5 12.00 -2.27 5.69
C SER A 5 11.71 -3.57 4.94
N LEU A 6 11.31 -4.64 5.65
CA LEU A 6 10.86 -5.91 5.09
C LEU A 6 9.34 -5.95 4.87
N GLY A 7 8.60 -4.93 5.33
CA GLY A 7 7.13 -4.89 5.27
C GLY A 7 6.56 -4.60 3.87
N ALA A 8 7.38 -4.09 2.94
CA ALA A 8 6.98 -3.95 1.56
C ALA A 8 7.55 -5.11 0.71
N LEU A 9 6.76 -5.58 -0.24
CA LEU A 9 7.06 -6.72 -1.10
C LEU A 9 7.32 -6.25 -2.53
N TYR A 10 8.36 -6.80 -3.15
CA TYR A 10 8.60 -6.63 -4.57
C TYR A 10 7.65 -7.51 -5.37
N ILE A 11 6.93 -6.90 -6.33
CA ILE A 11 5.95 -7.55 -7.19
C ILE A 11 6.34 -7.38 -8.65
N GLU A 12 6.16 -8.42 -9.44
CA GLU A 12 6.24 -8.40 -10.88
C GLU A 12 4.89 -8.81 -11.48
N SER A 13 4.36 -8.01 -12.40
CA SER A 13 3.14 -8.34 -13.16
C SER A 13 3.52 -9.05 -14.45
N TRP A 14 2.88 -10.18 -14.73
CA TRP A 14 3.21 -11.05 -15.85
C TRP A 14 1.97 -11.39 -16.67
N HIS A 15 2.16 -11.50 -17.98
CA HIS A 15 1.19 -12.06 -18.92
C HIS A 15 1.62 -13.46 -19.33
N HIS A 16 0.71 -14.43 -19.23
CA HIS A 16 0.94 -15.80 -19.66
C HIS A 16 0.82 -15.90 -21.17
N SER A 17 1.86 -16.40 -21.82
CA SER A 17 1.90 -16.57 -23.28
C SER A 17 1.39 -17.96 -23.67
N LEU A 18 0.44 -18.02 -24.60
CA LEU A 18 -0.09 -19.29 -25.13
C LEU A 18 0.89 -19.93 -26.11
N GLY A 19 0.79 -21.26 -26.26
CA GLY A 19 1.50 -22.01 -27.30
C GLY A 19 2.98 -22.25 -27.03
N GLY A 20 3.43 -22.20 -25.74
CA GLY A 20 4.82 -22.53 -25.38
C GLY A 20 5.81 -21.37 -25.54
N ALA A 21 5.33 -20.16 -25.84
CA ALA A 21 6.15 -18.96 -25.79
C ALA A 21 6.46 -18.57 -24.34
N GLU A 22 7.56 -17.86 -24.10
CA GLU A 22 7.90 -17.33 -22.77
C GLU A 22 6.87 -16.29 -22.30
N ASP A 23 6.55 -16.31 -21.01
CA ASP A 23 5.69 -15.33 -20.38
C ASP A 23 6.30 -13.91 -20.49
N THR A 24 5.45 -12.92 -20.64
CA THR A 24 5.87 -11.53 -20.81
C THR A 24 5.80 -10.77 -19.47
N LEU A 25 6.94 -10.26 -18.98
CA LEU A 25 6.99 -9.30 -17.89
C LEU A 25 6.38 -7.97 -18.34
N LEU A 26 5.39 -7.46 -17.61
CA LEU A 26 4.71 -6.20 -17.90
C LEU A 26 5.28 -5.05 -17.09
N GLY A 27 5.77 -5.29 -15.88
CA GLY A 27 6.46 -4.30 -15.09
C GLY A 27 6.59 -4.67 -13.61
N PRO A 28 7.50 -3.98 -12.91
CA PRO A 28 7.65 -4.08 -11.47
C PRO A 28 6.63 -3.22 -10.74
N ALA A 29 6.34 -3.61 -9.50
CA ALA A 29 5.51 -2.86 -8.57
C ALA A 29 5.92 -3.16 -7.13
N THR A 30 5.26 -2.51 -6.20
CA THR A 30 5.34 -2.77 -4.77
C THR A 30 3.98 -3.23 -4.26
N GLY A 31 3.98 -4.05 -3.22
CA GLY A 31 2.80 -4.37 -2.43
C GLY A 31 3.18 -4.59 -0.98
N PHE A 32 2.20 -4.89 -0.18
CA PHE A 32 2.38 -5.23 1.24
C PHE A 32 1.25 -6.14 1.69
N LEU A 33 1.38 -6.70 2.88
CA LEU A 33 0.36 -7.58 3.45
C LEU A 33 -0.44 -6.86 4.52
N ILE A 34 -1.73 -7.17 4.58
CA ILE A 34 -2.62 -6.88 5.69
C ILE A 34 -3.33 -8.17 6.10
N GLY A 35 -3.89 -8.20 7.31
CA GLY A 35 -4.62 -9.36 7.83
C GLY A 35 -3.89 -10.02 9.01
N PHE A 36 -4.18 -11.28 9.24
CA PHE A 36 -3.71 -12.04 10.41
C PHE A 36 -2.92 -13.27 9.98
N PRO A 37 -2.13 -13.87 10.88
CA PRO A 37 -1.41 -15.10 10.59
C PRO A 37 -2.31 -16.18 10.00
N GLY A 38 -1.97 -16.66 8.80
CA GLY A 38 -2.74 -17.65 8.05
C GLY A 38 -3.85 -17.09 7.17
N ASP A 39 -4.17 -15.79 7.26
CA ASP A 39 -5.26 -15.15 6.50
C ASP A 39 -4.82 -13.76 6.00
N TYR A 40 -3.83 -13.76 5.10
CA TYR A 40 -3.25 -12.54 4.56
C TYR A 40 -3.87 -12.10 3.24
N TRP A 41 -3.90 -10.78 3.05
CA TRP A 41 -4.25 -10.12 1.81
C TRP A 41 -3.04 -9.36 1.26
N LEU A 42 -2.72 -9.61 0.00
CA LEU A 42 -1.72 -8.84 -0.73
C LEU A 42 -2.38 -7.58 -1.30
N VAL A 43 -1.92 -6.43 -0.83
CA VAL A 43 -2.39 -5.11 -1.27
C VAL A 43 -1.41 -4.51 -2.26
N THR A 44 -1.92 -3.91 -3.32
CA THR A 44 -1.15 -3.13 -4.29
C THR A 44 -2.07 -2.12 -5.02
N ALA A 45 -1.56 -1.40 -6.01
CA ALA A 45 -2.39 -0.55 -6.85
C ALA A 45 -3.25 -1.39 -7.83
N TRP A 46 -4.46 -0.93 -8.12
CA TRP A 46 -5.40 -1.59 -9.03
C TRP A 46 -4.81 -1.84 -10.43
N HIS A 47 -4.06 -0.85 -10.95
CA HIS A 47 -3.43 -0.98 -12.26
C HIS A 47 -2.37 -2.08 -12.33
N VAL A 48 -1.80 -2.52 -11.20
CA VAL A 48 -0.81 -3.62 -11.13
C VAL A 48 -1.48 -4.95 -11.47
N PHE A 49 -2.73 -5.17 -11.01
CA PHE A 49 -3.48 -6.39 -11.30
C PHE A 49 -4.29 -6.29 -12.60
N SER A 50 -4.85 -5.11 -12.91
CA SER A 50 -5.68 -4.93 -14.09
C SER A 50 -4.89 -4.68 -15.39
N GLY A 51 -3.66 -4.20 -15.29
CA GLY A 51 -2.85 -3.73 -16.43
C GLY A 51 -3.41 -2.47 -17.11
N ARG A 52 -4.35 -1.78 -16.46
CA ARG A 52 -5.09 -0.64 -17.03
C ARG A 52 -4.96 0.60 -16.17
N ARG A 53 -5.05 1.75 -16.81
CA ARG A 53 -5.11 3.04 -16.12
C ARG A 53 -6.45 3.18 -15.38
N SER A 54 -6.41 3.58 -14.12
CA SER A 54 -7.60 3.78 -13.29
C SER A 54 -8.48 4.95 -13.76
N ASP A 55 -7.87 5.99 -14.37
CA ASP A 55 -8.56 7.20 -14.82
C ASP A 55 -9.43 7.00 -16.08
N ASN A 56 -8.99 6.12 -17.00
CA ASN A 56 -9.63 5.99 -18.32
C ASN A 56 -9.78 4.56 -18.84
N GLY A 57 -9.31 3.55 -18.08
CA GLY A 57 -9.38 2.11 -18.42
C GLY A 57 -8.47 1.66 -19.57
N LYS A 58 -7.63 2.54 -20.13
CA LYS A 58 -6.70 2.18 -21.22
C LYS A 58 -5.63 1.22 -20.73
N ILE A 59 -5.32 0.21 -21.56
CA ILE A 59 -4.23 -0.74 -21.28
C ILE A 59 -2.90 0.01 -21.21
N MET A 60 -2.09 -0.30 -20.20
CA MET A 60 -0.81 0.37 -19.96
C MET A 60 0.32 -0.21 -20.81
N SER A 61 0.28 -1.50 -21.07
CA SER A 61 1.28 -2.20 -21.90
C SER A 61 1.22 -1.73 -23.35
N LYS A 62 2.37 -1.37 -23.93
CA LYS A 62 2.50 -1.04 -25.35
C LYS A 62 2.14 -2.21 -26.28
N LYS A 63 2.18 -3.44 -25.77
CA LYS A 63 1.81 -4.66 -26.51
C LYS A 63 0.31 -4.98 -26.40
N GLY A 64 -0.48 -4.17 -25.68
CA GLY A 64 -1.91 -4.42 -25.46
C GLY A 64 -2.20 -5.60 -24.51
N LEU A 65 -1.23 -6.02 -23.71
CA LEU A 65 -1.34 -7.14 -22.78
C LEU A 65 -1.77 -6.68 -21.40
N CYS A 66 -2.57 -7.49 -20.70
CA CYS A 66 -2.92 -7.33 -19.29
C CYS A 66 -2.30 -8.46 -18.47
N PRO A 67 -2.04 -8.27 -17.16
CA PRO A 67 -1.51 -9.32 -16.31
C PRO A 67 -2.50 -10.47 -16.12
N ASP A 68 -1.99 -11.68 -16.08
CA ASP A 68 -2.73 -12.88 -15.72
C ASP A 68 -2.35 -13.36 -14.32
N TYR A 69 -1.12 -13.08 -13.91
CA TYR A 69 -0.59 -13.41 -12.60
C TYR A 69 0.45 -12.40 -12.13
N VAL A 70 0.77 -12.48 -10.86
CA VAL A 70 1.89 -11.77 -10.26
C VAL A 70 2.88 -12.74 -9.63
N ARG A 71 4.16 -12.36 -9.65
CA ARG A 71 5.20 -12.98 -8.84
C ARG A 71 5.53 -12.05 -7.69
N VAL A 72 5.46 -12.57 -6.48
CA VAL A 72 5.76 -11.84 -5.25
C VAL A 72 7.05 -12.42 -4.66
N ARG A 73 7.96 -11.53 -4.30
CA ARG A 73 9.24 -11.91 -3.71
C ARG A 73 9.20 -11.68 -2.20
N PHE A 74 9.15 -12.78 -1.44
CA PHE A 74 9.21 -12.79 0.02
C PHE A 74 10.65 -12.99 0.51
N ALA A 75 10.94 -12.50 1.71
CA ALA A 75 12.19 -12.78 2.39
C ALA A 75 12.10 -14.14 3.11
N GLY A 76 12.92 -15.09 2.73
CA GLY A 76 13.24 -16.30 3.48
C GLY A 76 14.63 -16.21 4.11
N THR A 77 14.98 -17.19 4.92
CA THR A 77 16.32 -17.28 5.52
C THR A 77 17.06 -18.52 5.04
N ALA A 78 18.36 -18.37 4.72
CA ALA A 78 19.28 -19.46 4.47
C ALA A 78 20.69 -19.03 4.86
N ASP A 79 21.44 -19.94 5.46
CA ASP A 79 22.90 -19.82 5.74
C ASP A 79 23.33 -18.48 6.35
N GLY A 80 22.50 -17.92 7.26
CA GLY A 80 22.78 -16.65 7.95
C GLY A 80 22.47 -15.38 7.17
N GLY A 81 21.80 -15.49 6.00
CA GLY A 81 21.36 -14.38 5.17
C GLY A 81 19.90 -14.48 4.74
N PHE A 82 19.46 -13.51 3.94
CA PHE A 82 18.16 -13.54 3.29
C PHE A 82 18.25 -14.22 1.93
N GLN A 83 17.25 -15.05 1.62
CA GLN A 83 17.05 -15.62 0.27
C GLN A 83 15.65 -15.28 -0.25
N PRO A 84 15.47 -15.09 -1.57
CA PRO A 84 14.16 -14.83 -2.14
C PRO A 84 13.33 -16.12 -2.19
N ILE A 85 12.10 -16.05 -1.67
CA ILE A 85 11.03 -17.01 -1.94
C ILE A 85 10.09 -16.34 -2.92
N ILE A 86 10.07 -16.83 -4.17
CA ILE A 86 9.24 -16.29 -5.24
C ILE A 86 7.98 -17.12 -5.34
N GLN A 87 6.83 -16.49 -5.07
CA GLN A 87 5.52 -17.13 -5.17
C GLN A 87 4.71 -16.51 -6.30
N ARG A 88 4.13 -17.36 -7.15
CA ARG A 88 3.15 -16.97 -8.16
C ARG A 88 1.75 -16.97 -7.58
N TYR A 89 0.99 -15.92 -7.89
CA TYR A 89 -0.44 -15.82 -7.60
C TYR A 89 -1.18 -15.45 -8.89
N ASP A 90 -2.12 -16.32 -9.29
CA ASP A 90 -2.96 -16.07 -10.45
C ASP A 90 -4.04 -15.05 -10.09
N LEU A 91 -4.30 -14.10 -10.99
CA LEU A 91 -5.24 -13.01 -10.80
C LEU A 91 -6.66 -13.35 -11.20
N TYR A 92 -6.85 -14.44 -11.94
CA TYR A 92 -8.14 -14.87 -12.47
C TYR A 92 -8.28 -16.38 -12.37
N ASP A 93 -9.53 -16.86 -12.26
CA ASP A 93 -9.86 -18.27 -12.36
C ASP A 93 -10.19 -18.63 -13.82
N GLY A 94 -9.52 -19.65 -14.35
CA GLY A 94 -9.73 -20.17 -15.71
C GLY A 94 -9.02 -19.39 -16.81
N GLU A 95 -9.17 -19.85 -18.05
CA GLU A 95 -8.38 -19.43 -19.22
C GLU A 95 -8.74 -18.03 -19.77
N PHE A 96 -9.87 -17.44 -19.34
CA PHE A 96 -10.42 -16.24 -20.02
C PHE A 96 -10.56 -15.00 -19.15
N GLN A 97 -9.91 -14.90 -18.01
CA GLN A 97 -9.93 -13.72 -17.12
C GLN A 97 -11.34 -13.26 -16.69
N TYR A 98 -12.34 -14.14 -16.68
CA TYR A 98 -13.72 -13.76 -16.34
C TYR A 98 -13.97 -13.65 -14.84
N ASN A 99 -13.31 -14.47 -14.03
CA ASN A 99 -13.49 -14.48 -12.58
C ASN A 99 -12.27 -13.89 -11.89
N ARG A 100 -12.38 -12.65 -11.46
CA ARG A 100 -11.34 -11.98 -10.65
C ARG A 100 -11.20 -12.66 -9.29
N ARG A 101 -9.96 -12.97 -8.91
CA ARG A 101 -9.60 -13.46 -7.58
C ARG A 101 -9.30 -12.35 -6.58
N TRP A 102 -9.28 -11.10 -7.03
CA TRP A 102 -8.92 -9.92 -6.25
C TRP A 102 -10.07 -8.93 -6.17
N ARG A 103 -10.08 -8.12 -5.10
CA ARG A 103 -11.06 -7.08 -4.83
C ARG A 103 -10.51 -5.70 -5.18
N SER A 104 -11.39 -4.77 -5.48
CA SER A 104 -11.10 -3.34 -5.67
C SER A 104 -12.35 -2.53 -5.36
N PRO A 105 -12.24 -1.23 -5.08
CA PRO A 105 -13.39 -0.35 -4.98
C PRO A 105 -14.24 -0.35 -6.26
N ASP A 106 -15.53 -0.09 -6.13
CA ASP A 106 -16.46 0.02 -7.28
C ASP A 106 -16.08 1.19 -8.18
N ASP A 107 -15.67 2.32 -7.57
CA ASP A 107 -15.10 3.44 -8.32
C ASP A 107 -13.66 3.13 -8.72
N ARG A 108 -13.47 2.77 -9.98
CA ARG A 108 -12.16 2.43 -10.56
C ARG A 108 -11.13 3.55 -10.49
N ARG A 109 -11.55 4.81 -10.24
CA ARG A 109 -10.62 5.93 -10.06
C ARG A 109 -9.79 5.76 -8.77
N ILE A 110 -10.31 5.00 -7.79
CA ILE A 110 -9.59 4.59 -6.57
C ILE A 110 -8.70 3.40 -6.94
N ASP A 111 -7.42 3.67 -7.08
CA ASP A 111 -6.42 2.75 -7.66
C ASP A 111 -5.82 1.84 -6.57
N ILE A 112 -6.66 1.02 -5.93
CA ILE A 112 -6.30 0.01 -4.91
C ILE A 112 -6.84 -1.34 -5.34
N ALA A 113 -6.09 -2.40 -5.07
CA ALA A 113 -6.54 -3.77 -5.18
C ALA A 113 -5.97 -4.64 -4.05
N ALA A 114 -6.72 -5.67 -3.67
CA ALA A 114 -6.32 -6.64 -2.68
C ALA A 114 -6.62 -8.07 -3.17
N LEU A 115 -5.64 -8.95 -3.07
CA LEU A 115 -5.74 -10.37 -3.42
C LEU A 115 -5.60 -11.20 -2.15
N HIS A 116 -6.59 -12.04 -1.87
CA HIS A 116 -6.51 -12.99 -0.75
C HIS A 116 -5.47 -14.07 -1.07
N ILE A 117 -4.45 -14.19 -0.24
CA ILE A 117 -3.37 -15.17 -0.41
C ILE A 117 -3.35 -16.25 0.66
N GLY A 118 -4.15 -16.09 1.74
CA GLY A 118 -4.20 -17.02 2.85
C GLY A 118 -2.89 -17.08 3.63
N ALA A 119 -2.36 -18.28 3.83
CA ALA A 119 -1.08 -18.47 4.54
C ALA A 119 0.13 -18.05 3.69
N LEU A 120 1.20 -17.64 4.36
CA LEU A 120 2.48 -17.35 3.69
C LEU A 120 3.13 -18.64 3.19
N PRO A 121 3.96 -18.57 2.14
CA PRO A 121 4.78 -19.70 1.70
C PRO A 121 5.71 -20.17 2.83
N GLU A 122 6.00 -21.47 2.83
CA GLU A 122 6.92 -22.05 3.78
C GLU A 122 8.31 -21.38 3.75
N GLY A 123 8.88 -21.12 4.91
CA GLY A 123 10.21 -20.50 5.05
C GLY A 123 10.23 -18.97 4.95
N VAL A 124 9.10 -18.32 4.75
CA VAL A 124 9.01 -16.84 4.79
C VAL A 124 9.26 -16.34 6.21
N VAL A 125 10.02 -15.27 6.34
CA VAL A 125 10.30 -14.59 7.63
C VAL A 125 9.05 -13.80 8.05
N GLU A 126 8.17 -14.46 8.79
CA GLU A 126 6.91 -13.86 9.25
C GLU A 126 7.12 -12.68 10.21
N ALA A 127 8.17 -12.72 11.03
CA ALA A 127 8.51 -11.65 11.98
C ALA A 127 8.82 -10.29 11.32
N SER A 128 9.04 -10.28 10.00
CA SER A 128 9.22 -9.05 9.22
C SER A 128 7.92 -8.45 8.70
N MET A 129 6.82 -9.20 8.79
CA MET A 129 5.50 -8.75 8.37
C MET A 129 4.76 -8.24 9.62
N PRO A 130 4.37 -6.98 9.68
CA PRO A 130 3.47 -6.53 10.74
C PRO A 130 2.17 -7.35 10.61
N ASN A 131 1.82 -8.09 11.66
CA ASN A 131 0.58 -8.88 11.69
C ASN A 131 -0.65 -8.00 11.43
N THR A 132 -0.58 -6.77 11.90
CA THR A 132 -1.51 -5.69 11.59
C THR A 132 -0.71 -4.39 11.52
N TRP A 133 -0.89 -3.62 10.47
CA TRP A 133 -0.38 -2.25 10.44
C TRP A 133 -1.30 -1.40 11.33
N PRO A 134 -0.79 -0.81 12.45
CA PRO A 134 -1.58 0.18 13.16
C PRO A 134 -1.92 1.32 12.20
N THR A 135 -3.14 1.82 12.30
CA THR A 135 -3.56 3.02 11.57
C THR A 135 -3.36 4.27 12.43
N LEU A 136 -3.52 5.44 11.85
CA LEU A 136 -3.47 6.67 12.64
C LEU A 136 -4.55 6.70 13.74
N ARG A 137 -5.71 6.07 13.51
CA ARG A 137 -6.77 5.97 14.51
C ARG A 137 -6.41 5.06 15.68
N ASP A 138 -5.64 4.01 15.43
CA ASP A 138 -5.15 3.13 16.49
C ASP A 138 -4.15 3.84 17.40
N LEU A 139 -3.30 4.70 16.81
CA LEU A 139 -2.29 5.46 17.54
C LEU A 139 -2.87 6.70 18.25
N PHE A 140 -3.86 7.34 17.62
CA PHE A 140 -4.48 8.57 18.08
C PHE A 140 -6.01 8.41 18.13
N PRO A 141 -6.54 7.58 19.07
CA PRO A 141 -7.96 7.32 19.14
C PRO A 141 -8.74 8.61 19.50
N PRO A 142 -9.84 8.89 18.80
CA PRO A 142 -10.64 10.10 18.95
C PRO A 142 -11.07 10.39 20.41
N GLU A 143 -11.36 9.34 21.17
CA GLU A 143 -11.86 9.44 22.54
C GLU A 143 -10.87 10.07 23.52
N ARG A 144 -9.57 10.03 23.21
CA ARG A 144 -8.52 10.64 24.06
C ARG A 144 -8.34 12.14 23.83
N HIS A 145 -8.89 12.67 22.73
CA HIS A 145 -8.65 14.05 22.28
C HIS A 145 -9.94 14.85 22.09
N ALA A 146 -11.11 14.24 22.37
CA ALA A 146 -12.44 14.80 22.05
C ALA A 146 -12.83 16.03 22.90
N GLU A 147 -12.19 16.27 24.04
CA GLU A 147 -12.59 17.38 24.92
C GLU A 147 -12.13 18.77 24.42
N GLN A 148 -11.16 18.83 23.49
CA GLN A 148 -10.56 20.09 23.04
C GLN A 148 -10.44 20.24 21.52
N ALA A 149 -10.69 19.19 20.75
CA ALA A 149 -10.53 19.19 19.29
C ALA A 149 -11.86 19.48 18.59
N SER A 150 -11.84 20.22 17.50
CA SER A 150 -12.96 20.27 16.55
C SER A 150 -13.21 18.87 15.97
N GLU A 151 -14.44 18.54 15.57
CA GLU A 151 -14.76 17.25 14.95
C GLU A 151 -13.82 16.91 13.77
N VAL A 152 -13.28 17.91 13.12
CA VAL A 152 -12.33 17.83 12.01
C VAL A 152 -10.93 17.38 12.47
N ASP A 153 -10.46 17.85 13.65
CA ASP A 153 -9.12 17.50 14.17
C ASP A 153 -9.04 16.06 14.71
N VAL A 154 -10.20 15.49 15.07
CA VAL A 154 -10.30 14.12 15.62
C VAL A 154 -10.31 13.07 14.51
N ALA A 155 -10.73 13.41 13.28
CA ALA A 155 -10.95 12.44 12.22
C ALA A 155 -9.64 11.89 11.58
N LEU A 156 -8.62 12.75 11.42
CA LEU A 156 -7.30 12.36 10.89
C LEU A 156 -6.26 13.36 11.43
N PRO A 157 -5.33 12.94 12.29
CA PRO A 157 -4.25 13.81 12.78
C PRO A 157 -3.17 14.04 11.71
N LEU A 158 -3.55 14.04 10.44
CA LEU A 158 -2.67 14.22 9.29
C LEU A 158 -2.91 15.59 8.68
N ARG A 159 -1.87 16.39 8.55
CA ARG A 159 -1.90 17.76 8.06
C ARG A 159 -1.00 17.96 6.85
N VAL A 160 -1.28 18.98 6.06
CA VAL A 160 -0.34 19.44 5.02
C VAL A 160 1.01 19.71 5.66
N THR A 161 2.09 19.30 5.01
CA THR A 161 3.49 19.33 5.43
C THR A 161 3.94 18.21 6.38
N ASP A 162 3.04 17.38 6.92
CA ASP A 162 3.44 16.22 7.70
C ASP A 162 4.32 15.29 6.87
N LYS A 163 5.36 14.77 7.52
CA LYS A 163 6.33 13.90 6.88
C LYS A 163 5.85 12.46 6.87
N LEU A 164 5.62 11.93 5.68
CA LEU A 164 5.32 10.53 5.45
C LEU A 164 6.45 9.82 4.70
N PHE A 165 6.34 8.51 4.58
CA PHE A 165 7.29 7.67 3.87
C PHE A 165 6.55 6.72 2.93
N VAL A 166 6.98 6.68 1.66
CA VAL A 166 6.59 5.66 0.70
C VAL A 166 7.64 4.57 0.73
N LEU A 167 7.23 3.37 1.13
CA LEU A 167 8.13 2.23 1.32
C LEU A 167 8.03 1.27 0.14
N GLY A 168 9.04 1.22 -0.73
CA GLY A 168 8.93 0.39 -1.94
C GLY A 168 10.22 0.21 -2.71
N PHE A 169 10.08 -0.23 -3.97
CA PHE A 169 11.18 -0.58 -4.87
C PHE A 169 11.20 0.34 -6.09
N PRO A 170 11.80 1.55 -6.00
CA PRO A 170 11.86 2.49 -7.11
C PRO A 170 12.61 1.89 -8.30
N PHE A 171 12.12 2.15 -9.53
CA PHE A 171 12.60 1.61 -10.79
C PHE A 171 12.52 0.07 -10.93
N GLY A 172 11.84 -0.62 -9.99
CA GLY A 172 11.90 -2.06 -9.90
C GLY A 172 13.29 -2.56 -9.55
N ASP A 173 14.13 -1.67 -9.01
CA ASP A 173 15.47 -2.04 -8.55
C ASP A 173 15.35 -2.79 -7.22
N ALA A 174 15.66 -4.07 -7.28
CA ALA A 174 15.75 -4.96 -6.12
C ALA A 174 17.18 -5.02 -5.56
N GLY A 175 18.04 -4.06 -5.89
CA GLY A 175 19.45 -4.05 -5.44
C GLY A 175 19.60 -3.94 -3.93
N THR A 176 18.60 -3.38 -3.23
CA THR A 176 18.55 -3.34 -1.76
C THR A 176 17.75 -4.50 -1.17
N TRP A 177 17.15 -5.35 -2.01
CA TRP A 177 16.33 -6.45 -1.55
C TRP A 177 17.05 -7.30 -0.46
N PRO A 178 16.38 -7.73 0.60
CA PRO A 178 14.94 -7.68 0.83
C PRO A 178 14.41 -6.35 1.42
N PHE A 179 15.26 -5.35 1.56
CA PHE A 179 14.91 -4.09 2.20
C PHE A 179 14.35 -3.08 1.20
N ALA A 180 13.12 -2.66 1.42
CA ALA A 180 12.51 -1.61 0.64
C ALA A 180 13.16 -0.23 0.92
N VAL A 181 13.14 0.63 -0.07
CA VAL A 181 13.64 2.01 0.03
C VAL A 181 12.57 2.89 0.69
N TRP A 182 13.00 3.68 1.68
CA TRP A 182 12.18 4.68 2.36
C TRP A 182 12.27 6.02 1.62
N THR A 183 11.26 6.39 0.87
CA THR A 183 11.19 7.68 0.18
C THR A 183 10.41 8.66 1.03
N VAL A 184 11.05 9.74 1.47
CA VAL A 184 10.36 10.83 2.20
C VAL A 184 9.37 11.52 1.28
N ALA A 185 8.18 11.78 1.79
CA ALA A 185 7.06 12.30 1.04
C ALA A 185 6.16 13.18 1.92
N PRO A 186 6.39 14.50 1.97
CA PRO A 186 5.50 15.41 2.68
C PRO A 186 4.09 15.41 2.11
N VAL A 187 3.09 15.58 2.98
CA VAL A 187 1.69 15.78 2.58
C VAL A 187 1.57 17.10 1.83
N ALA A 188 1.05 17.07 0.61
CA ALA A 188 0.99 18.22 -0.30
C ALA A 188 -0.43 18.75 -0.56
N SER A 189 -1.47 18.07 -0.10
CA SER A 189 -2.86 18.54 -0.19
C SER A 189 -3.61 18.22 1.09
N GLU A 190 -4.76 18.89 1.30
CA GLU A 190 -5.60 18.66 2.48
C GLU A 190 -6.16 17.23 2.50
N PRO A 191 -5.75 16.35 3.46
CA PRO A 191 -6.19 14.96 3.44
C PRO A 191 -7.69 14.79 3.65
N LEU A 192 -8.29 15.65 4.50
CA LEU A 192 -9.73 15.63 4.79
C LEU A 192 -10.59 16.13 3.63
N ALA A 193 -10.02 16.98 2.76
CA ALA A 193 -10.75 17.48 1.59
C ALA A 193 -10.92 16.41 0.50
N GLY A 194 -10.08 15.39 0.55
CA GLY A 194 -10.01 14.39 -0.50
C GLY A 194 -9.31 14.92 -1.76
N TRP A 195 -9.17 14.06 -2.76
CA TRP A 195 -8.64 14.42 -4.07
C TRP A 195 -9.65 14.10 -5.17
N ASN A 196 -10.15 15.11 -5.89
CA ASN A 196 -11.22 14.96 -6.91
C ASN A 196 -12.46 14.23 -6.36
N ASP A 197 -12.91 14.63 -5.17
CA ASP A 197 -14.05 14.04 -4.45
C ASP A 197 -13.88 12.56 -4.09
N LEU A 198 -12.64 12.07 -4.05
CA LEU A 198 -12.29 10.69 -3.72
C LEU A 198 -11.47 10.62 -2.40
N PRO A 199 -11.48 9.46 -1.70
CA PRO A 199 -10.81 9.26 -0.43
C PRO A 199 -9.29 9.13 -0.60
N GLY A 200 -8.63 10.24 -0.93
CA GLY A 200 -7.21 10.29 -1.17
C GLY A 200 -6.63 11.69 -1.02
N PHE A 201 -5.32 11.80 -1.04
CA PHE A 201 -4.58 13.06 -0.97
C PHE A 201 -3.27 12.97 -1.76
N LEU A 202 -2.56 14.09 -1.87
CA LEU A 202 -1.30 14.17 -2.59
C LEU A 202 -0.10 14.23 -1.65
N LEU A 203 0.99 13.64 -2.11
CA LEU A 203 2.33 13.78 -1.54
C LEU A 203 3.24 14.54 -2.50
N ASP A 204 4.14 15.38 -1.97
CA ASP A 204 5.27 15.91 -2.73
C ASP A 204 6.43 14.92 -2.60
N SER A 205 6.65 14.12 -3.63
CA SER A 205 7.64 13.05 -3.57
C SER A 205 8.16 12.66 -4.95
N ARG A 206 9.48 12.57 -5.06
CA ARG A 206 10.17 12.05 -6.25
C ARG A 206 10.04 10.52 -6.38
N THR A 207 8.83 10.02 -6.23
CA THR A 207 8.55 8.60 -6.44
C THR A 207 8.79 8.19 -7.89
N ARG A 208 9.05 6.90 -8.11
CA ARG A 208 9.41 6.34 -9.41
C ARG A 208 8.54 5.13 -9.73
N GLU A 209 8.58 4.73 -10.99
CA GLU A 209 8.02 3.45 -11.43
C GLU A 209 8.55 2.31 -10.53
N GLY A 210 7.70 1.33 -10.24
CA GLY A 210 8.00 0.26 -9.27
C GLY A 210 7.49 0.52 -7.84
N GLN A 211 7.21 1.78 -7.47
CA GLN A 211 6.64 2.10 -6.15
C GLN A 211 5.09 2.06 -6.11
N SER A 212 4.42 1.83 -7.23
CA SER A 212 2.96 1.66 -7.27
C SER A 212 2.52 0.51 -6.37
N GLY A 213 1.54 0.77 -5.50
CA GLY A 213 1.07 -0.17 -4.49
C GLY A 213 1.86 -0.17 -3.18
N ALA A 214 2.84 0.72 -3.03
CA ALA A 214 3.63 0.84 -1.82
C ALA A 214 2.78 1.30 -0.62
N PRO A 215 3.02 0.76 0.60
CA PRO A 215 2.44 1.32 1.81
C PRO A 215 2.99 2.71 2.05
N VAL A 216 2.11 3.62 2.47
CA VAL A 216 2.46 4.97 2.92
C VAL A 216 2.39 4.99 4.44
N LEU A 217 3.49 5.35 5.07
CA LEU A 217 3.67 5.26 6.52
C LEU A 217 3.91 6.62 7.13
N MET A 218 3.28 6.87 8.28
CA MET A 218 3.77 7.83 9.26
C MET A 218 4.73 7.08 10.19
N HIS A 219 5.95 7.59 10.35
CA HIS A 219 6.94 7.01 11.26
C HIS A 219 7.49 8.10 12.17
N ILE A 220 7.23 7.96 13.45
CA ILE A 220 7.59 8.89 14.53
C ILE A 220 8.73 8.23 15.30
N ARG A 221 9.83 8.95 15.47
CA ARG A 221 10.99 8.47 16.24
C ARG A 221 10.78 8.74 17.74
N PRO A 222 11.51 8.03 18.62
CA PRO A 222 11.50 8.34 20.05
C PRO A 222 11.82 9.81 20.29
N GLY A 223 11.00 10.49 21.11
CA GLY A 223 11.16 11.91 21.43
C GLY A 223 10.83 12.89 20.30
N GLU A 224 10.34 12.44 19.13
CA GLU A 224 9.83 13.32 18.07
C GLU A 224 8.42 13.80 18.46
N PRO A 225 8.16 15.13 18.57
CA PRO A 225 6.85 15.64 18.98
C PRO A 225 5.83 15.47 17.83
N VAL A 226 4.62 15.06 18.20
CA VAL A 226 3.45 15.00 17.30
C VAL A 226 2.35 15.86 17.89
N VAL A 227 1.75 16.72 17.07
CA VAL A 227 0.63 17.58 17.51
C VAL A 227 -0.68 16.92 17.09
N VAL A 228 -1.51 16.55 18.06
CA VAL A 228 -2.83 15.94 17.86
C VAL A 228 -3.86 16.69 18.69
N GLY A 229 -4.90 17.24 18.07
CA GLY A 229 -5.96 17.95 18.76
C GLY A 229 -5.49 19.19 19.57
N GLY A 230 -4.33 19.76 19.21
CA GLY A 230 -3.72 20.87 19.95
C GLY A 230 -2.72 20.44 21.04
N ASP A 231 -2.68 19.17 21.38
CA ASP A 231 -1.74 18.61 22.35
C ASP A 231 -0.44 18.16 21.67
N VAL A 232 0.68 18.29 22.40
CA VAL A 232 1.98 17.74 21.97
C VAL A 232 2.17 16.40 22.63
N ILE A 233 2.20 15.34 21.81
CA ILE A 233 2.43 13.96 22.25
C ILE A 233 3.86 13.58 21.91
N MET A 234 4.55 12.95 22.85
CA MET A 234 5.87 12.35 22.64
C MET A 234 5.82 10.86 22.99
N HIS A 235 6.47 10.05 22.19
CA HIS A 235 6.58 8.62 22.41
C HIS A 235 8.01 8.24 22.82
N ASP A 236 8.16 7.34 23.78
CA ASP A 236 9.47 6.82 24.21
C ASP A 236 10.04 5.80 23.24
N GLU A 237 9.18 5.21 22.41
CA GLU A 237 9.54 4.24 21.37
C GLU A 237 9.13 4.75 19.98
N SER A 238 9.71 4.15 18.93
CA SER A 238 9.28 4.43 17.55
C SER A 238 7.86 3.94 17.32
N VAL A 239 7.04 4.80 16.75
CA VAL A 239 5.64 4.50 16.40
C VAL A 239 5.49 4.57 14.90
N THR A 240 4.79 3.60 14.31
CA THR A 240 4.55 3.57 12.86
C THR A 240 3.10 3.25 12.58
N ALA A 241 2.47 4.04 11.72
CA ALA A 241 1.10 3.82 11.26
C ALA A 241 1.03 3.71 9.74
N LEU A 242 0.16 2.84 9.26
CA LEU A 242 -0.27 2.81 7.86
C LEU A 242 -1.26 3.96 7.62
N VAL A 243 -0.93 4.81 6.65
CA VAL A 243 -1.74 5.98 6.27
C VAL A 243 -2.55 5.69 5.01
N GLY A 244 -2.00 4.90 4.10
CA GLY A 244 -2.66 4.58 2.85
C GLY A 244 -1.78 3.81 1.87
N VAL A 245 -2.25 3.76 0.62
CA VAL A 245 -1.62 3.05 -0.50
C VAL A 245 -1.19 4.05 -1.56
N TYR A 246 0.09 4.07 -1.90
CA TYR A 246 0.62 4.90 -2.97
C TYR A 246 0.26 4.31 -4.35
N SER A 247 -0.33 5.10 -5.24
CA SER A 247 -0.76 4.58 -6.55
C SER A 247 0.00 5.15 -7.75
N GLY A 248 0.87 6.12 -7.53
CA GLY A 248 1.66 6.73 -8.60
C GLY A 248 1.47 8.23 -8.71
N ARG A 249 2.21 8.85 -9.63
CA ARG A 249 2.18 10.29 -9.84
C ARG A 249 0.91 10.73 -10.57
N ILE A 250 0.46 11.96 -10.30
CA ILE A 250 -0.70 12.55 -11.01
C ILE A 250 -0.39 12.78 -12.49
N HIS A 251 0.86 13.06 -12.81
CA HIS A 251 1.39 13.19 -14.15
C HIS A 251 2.84 12.73 -14.19
N LYS A 252 3.31 12.17 -15.30
CA LYS A 252 4.69 11.65 -15.44
C LYS A 252 5.79 12.70 -15.20
N GLU A 253 5.50 13.98 -15.43
CA GLU A 253 6.42 15.11 -15.23
C GLU A 253 6.21 15.81 -13.87
N SER A 254 5.25 15.35 -13.05
CA SER A 254 4.98 15.89 -11.73
C SER A 254 5.70 15.06 -10.66
N ASP A 255 6.18 15.71 -9.62
CA ASP A 255 6.64 15.04 -8.40
C ASP A 255 5.49 14.85 -7.38
N LEU A 256 4.24 15.21 -7.74
CA LEU A 256 3.08 14.96 -6.90
C LEU A 256 2.55 13.54 -7.11
N GLY A 257 2.49 12.77 -6.03
CA GLY A 257 1.99 11.41 -5.99
C GLY A 257 0.64 11.28 -5.29
N LYS A 258 -0.19 10.34 -5.73
CA LYS A 258 -1.50 10.05 -5.14
C LYS A 258 -1.39 8.98 -4.07
N VAL A 259 -2.08 9.21 -2.96
CA VAL A 259 -2.30 8.24 -1.90
C VAL A 259 -3.79 8.03 -1.71
N TRP A 260 -4.21 6.80 -1.66
CA TRP A 260 -5.55 6.40 -1.23
C TRP A 260 -5.52 6.05 0.24
N THR A 261 -6.49 6.54 1.00
CA THR A 261 -6.52 6.36 2.46
C THR A 261 -6.73 4.90 2.86
N VAL A 262 -6.38 4.55 4.08
CA VAL A 262 -6.66 3.22 4.65
C VAL A 262 -8.16 2.90 4.69
N ASP A 263 -9.03 3.91 4.80
CA ASP A 263 -10.47 3.72 4.78
C ASP A 263 -10.92 3.10 3.45
N ALA A 264 -10.41 3.61 2.32
CA ALA A 264 -10.68 3.03 1.01
C ALA A 264 -10.15 1.59 0.84
N LEU A 265 -9.07 1.24 1.56
CA LEU A 265 -8.55 -0.12 1.60
C LEU A 265 -9.47 -1.05 2.41
N PHE A 266 -9.86 -0.64 3.61
CA PHE A 266 -10.69 -1.48 4.48
C PHE A 266 -12.15 -1.60 4.02
N GLU A 267 -12.63 -0.71 3.16
CA GLU A 267 -13.93 -0.90 2.48
C GLU A 267 -13.94 -2.16 1.60
N ILE A 268 -12.84 -2.52 0.97
CA ILE A 268 -12.73 -3.71 0.12
C ILE A 268 -12.28 -4.96 0.87
N VAL A 269 -11.64 -4.79 2.04
CA VAL A 269 -11.15 -5.88 2.90
C VAL A 269 -11.48 -5.59 4.37
N PRO A 270 -12.77 -5.50 4.74
CA PRO A 270 -13.18 -5.17 6.11
C PRO A 270 -12.72 -6.22 7.14
N GLU A 271 -12.56 -7.48 6.73
CA GLU A 271 -12.06 -8.56 7.56
C GLU A 271 -10.60 -8.39 8.01
N ALA A 272 -9.80 -7.59 7.28
CA ALA A 272 -8.43 -7.26 7.64
C ALA A 272 -8.28 -5.92 8.38
N ALA A 273 -9.40 -5.23 8.62
CA ALA A 273 -9.39 -3.98 9.37
C ALA A 273 -9.08 -4.22 10.85
N PRO A 274 -8.43 -3.26 11.53
CA PRO A 274 -8.21 -3.32 12.98
C PRO A 274 -9.53 -3.47 13.75
N PRO A 275 -9.50 -4.11 14.93
CA PRO A 275 -10.69 -4.23 15.78
C PRO A 275 -11.29 -2.84 16.08
N GLY A 276 -12.61 -2.70 15.87
CA GLY A 276 -13.31 -1.43 16.11
C GLY A 276 -13.25 -0.41 14.98
N TRP A 277 -12.58 -0.73 13.87
CA TRP A 277 -12.59 0.14 12.68
C TRP A 277 -14.03 0.34 12.18
N LYS A 278 -14.34 1.59 11.84
CA LYS A 278 -15.61 1.96 11.18
C LYS A 278 -15.25 2.86 9.99
N PRO A 279 -15.92 2.70 8.85
CA PRO A 279 -15.72 3.59 7.72
C PRO A 279 -16.02 5.05 8.15
N THR A 280 -15.24 5.99 7.66
CA THR A 280 -15.59 7.41 7.69
C THR A 280 -16.87 7.54 6.87
N SER A 281 -17.97 8.02 7.48
CA SER A 281 -19.18 8.34 6.70
C SER A 281 -18.78 9.18 5.50
N PRO A 282 -19.30 8.86 4.28
CA PRO A 282 -19.25 9.81 3.20
C PRO A 282 -19.90 11.09 3.73
N ARG A 283 -19.34 12.23 3.40
CA ARG A 283 -19.89 13.53 3.78
C ARG A 283 -21.32 13.62 3.23
N ASP A 284 -22.31 13.65 4.14
CA ASP A 284 -23.65 14.08 3.84
C ASP A 284 -23.64 15.59 3.48
#